data_0af480ecd4b22e0fef9ce3bbe1dc2088
#
_entry.id   0af480ecd4b22e0fef9ce3bbe1dc2088
#
_cell.length_a   1.000
_cell.length_b   1.000
_cell.length_c   1.000
_cell.angle_alpha   90.00
_cell.angle_beta   90.00
_cell.angle_gamma   90.00
#
_symmetry.space_group_name_H-M   'P 1'
#
loop_
_entity.id
_entity.type
_entity.pdbx_description
1 polymer ?
#
loop_
_entity_poly.entity_id
_entity_poly.type
_entity_poly.pdbx_seq_one_letter_code
_entity_poly.pdbx_strand_id
1 'polypeptide(L)'
;MTDNEGTRPDEDDEEDWMKYADAGFGETDYSLWDDEDAAPEQADVSSEDEDLAFDDQLDSHMEEIPRAPSPAGHKHLVRLGTCDACLGRVGGKKRFGQSLEESGGEVRASVLERDSHLASARDETPLCPFCENLFEEVDLLADIIYDALKPYELKRLQLGARFPKDQTEGEDVMRKQYGAGGSDPLKSSLVAQISRRLNERLGGIELVNDKPDVLALIDVLTLTVDLDIRAVYIYGRYKKLERGIPQTRWPCRACKGRGCKRCDETGLQYKRSVQDLIGNPLLELFEANEHSFHGMGREDIDVRCMGRGRPFVIEFKNPRKRSVNPEVMMDRINSLAEGSVEITSMRPSTRSEVVRIKDTPAEKSYTIRFRVEPMNEAEYEVLTAPVDLTKEDVQTRSTKKRRRQRRGDRNSDRTKPLEAVLVVPAASPTEDELKAMKKDELVALAVKHELKKTGKKAELVERILAALPPAPKTFDLPDDETIIQVIQNLNGVKLAQRTPERVAHRRADLIRRRTVYEAHPPTIEIAEDGVREVEVTLRCESGTYVKETVHGDSGRTQPSIASLIKAKCNVVWLDVGDIHAD
;
A
#
# COMPACT_ATOMS: atom_id res chain seq x y z
N MET A 1 -25.72 33.55 -30.45
CA MET A 1 -26.29 32.39 -31.16
C MET A 1 -25.15 31.69 -31.85
N THR A 2 -24.59 30.71 -31.19
CA THR A 2 -23.91 29.53 -31.77
C THR A 2 -23.79 28.52 -30.65
N ASP A 3 -24.62 27.50 -30.73
CA ASP A 3 -24.71 26.37 -29.83
C ASP A 3 -23.43 25.55 -29.96
N ASN A 4 -22.77 25.30 -28.86
CA ASN A 4 -21.61 24.40 -28.78
C ASN A 4 -22.09 23.15 -28.04
N GLU A 5 -22.57 22.18 -28.80
CA GLU A 5 -22.88 20.83 -28.31
C GLU A 5 -21.59 20.18 -27.79
N GLY A 6 -21.55 19.95 -26.50
CA GLY A 6 -20.49 19.20 -25.86
C GLY A 6 -20.59 17.72 -26.22
N THR A 7 -19.70 17.27 -27.09
CA THR A 7 -19.45 15.85 -27.34
C THR A 7 -18.99 15.17 -26.06
N ARG A 8 -19.68 14.07 -25.67
CA ARG A 8 -19.22 13.16 -24.62
C ARG A 8 -17.85 12.58 -25.02
N PRO A 9 -16.89 12.49 -24.11
CA PRO A 9 -15.61 11.84 -24.43
C PRO A 9 -15.82 10.35 -24.62
N ASP A 10 -15.19 9.81 -25.67
CA ASP A 10 -15.20 8.40 -26.02
C ASP A 10 -14.71 7.50 -24.88
N GLU A 11 -15.35 6.34 -24.71
CA GLU A 11 -15.10 5.35 -23.65
C GLU A 11 -13.76 4.59 -23.83
N ASP A 12 -13.03 4.81 -24.93
CA ASP A 12 -11.83 4.04 -25.30
C ASP A 12 -10.52 4.48 -24.62
N ASP A 13 -10.50 5.59 -23.86
CA ASP A 13 -9.30 6.11 -23.21
C ASP A 13 -9.04 5.57 -21.78
N GLU A 14 -9.78 4.56 -21.32
CA GLU A 14 -9.63 4.03 -19.95
C GLU A 14 -8.40 3.15 -19.72
N GLU A 15 -7.69 2.71 -20.77
CA GLU A 15 -6.71 1.62 -20.66
C GLU A 15 -5.32 2.02 -20.13
N ASP A 16 -4.88 3.27 -20.23
CA ASP A 16 -3.45 3.59 -20.05
C ASP A 16 -3.06 4.14 -18.65
N TRP A 17 -4.00 4.67 -17.87
CA TRP A 17 -3.67 5.31 -16.59
C TRP A 17 -3.57 4.34 -15.41
N MET A 18 -4.18 3.14 -15.49
CA MET A 18 -4.16 2.16 -14.40
C MET A 18 -2.82 1.45 -14.22
N LYS A 19 -1.91 1.54 -15.20
CA LYS A 19 -0.52 1.11 -15.03
C LYS A 19 0.22 1.93 -13.97
N TYR A 20 -0.27 3.14 -13.68
CA TYR A 20 0.33 4.07 -12.72
C TYR A 20 -0.42 4.17 -11.39
N ALA A 21 -1.64 3.66 -11.30
CA ALA A 21 -2.41 3.65 -10.05
C ALA A 21 -1.97 2.52 -9.09
N ASP A 22 -1.36 1.43 -9.62
CA ASP A 22 -0.72 0.36 -8.83
C ASP A 22 0.80 0.59 -8.62
N ALA A 23 1.40 1.48 -9.38
CA ALA A 23 2.71 2.03 -9.07
C ALA A 23 2.48 3.14 -8.04
N GLY A 24 2.53 2.78 -6.76
CA GLY A 24 2.66 3.78 -5.70
C GLY A 24 3.80 4.71 -6.09
N PHE A 25 3.54 6.02 -6.07
CA PHE A 25 4.55 7.03 -6.25
C PHE A 25 5.69 6.76 -5.27
N GLY A 26 6.85 6.38 -5.80
CA GLY A 26 8.06 6.13 -5.05
C GLY A 26 8.06 4.78 -4.34
N GLU A 27 8.55 3.74 -5.01
CA GLU A 27 9.31 2.71 -4.34
C GLU A 27 10.57 3.40 -3.77
N THR A 28 10.45 3.98 -2.58
CA THR A 28 11.62 4.13 -1.73
C THR A 28 12.11 2.72 -1.44
N ASP A 29 13.36 2.48 -1.75
CA ASP A 29 14.03 1.21 -1.47
C ASP A 29 13.99 0.96 0.05
N TYR A 30 13.01 0.20 0.52
CA TYR A 30 12.81 -0.16 1.92
C TYR A 30 13.73 -1.31 2.39
N SER A 31 14.75 -1.67 1.60
CA SER A 31 15.68 -2.77 1.92
C SER A 31 16.57 -2.51 3.15
N LEU A 32 16.57 -1.28 3.66
CA LEU A 32 17.32 -0.90 4.87
C LEU A 32 16.57 -1.18 6.19
N TRP A 33 15.31 -1.59 6.13
CA TRP A 33 14.48 -1.82 7.31
C TRP A 33 13.75 -3.17 7.20
N ASP A 34 14.50 -4.27 7.19
CA ASP A 34 13.92 -5.60 7.39
C ASP A 34 13.47 -5.71 8.84
N ASP A 35 12.16 -5.68 9.06
CA ASP A 35 11.54 -5.95 10.35
C ASP A 35 11.74 -7.44 10.70
N GLU A 36 12.70 -7.76 11.57
CA GLU A 36 12.79 -9.03 12.28
C GLU A 36 11.79 -9.08 13.45
N ASP A 37 10.51 -8.84 13.21
CA ASP A 37 9.43 -9.08 14.17
C ASP A 37 8.57 -10.30 13.76
N ALA A 38 9.21 -11.37 13.30
CA ALA A 38 8.60 -12.69 13.27
C ALA A 38 9.10 -13.45 14.50
N ALA A 39 8.19 -13.67 15.47
CA ALA A 39 8.46 -14.61 16.56
C ALA A 39 8.92 -15.95 15.98
N PRO A 40 9.93 -16.62 16.54
CA PRO A 40 10.37 -17.90 16.03
C PRO A 40 9.25 -18.92 16.25
N GLU A 41 8.66 -19.42 15.15
CA GLU A 41 7.89 -20.65 15.19
C GLU A 41 8.81 -21.76 15.70
N GLN A 42 8.40 -22.39 16.79
CA GLN A 42 9.05 -23.57 17.32
C GLN A 42 9.07 -24.64 16.21
N ALA A 43 10.24 -24.88 15.66
CA ALA A 43 10.46 -26.01 14.78
C ALA A 43 10.49 -27.28 15.63
N ASP A 44 9.55 -28.17 15.40
CA ASP A 44 9.58 -29.55 15.85
C ASP A 44 10.86 -30.21 15.31
N VAL A 45 11.76 -30.52 16.20
CA VAL A 45 12.96 -31.32 15.93
C VAL A 45 12.54 -32.80 15.88
N SER A 46 12.31 -33.32 14.69
CA SER A 46 12.35 -34.76 14.47
C SER A 46 13.79 -35.14 14.12
N SER A 47 14.35 -35.93 14.98
CA SER A 47 15.63 -36.60 14.85
C SER A 47 15.67 -37.53 13.64
N GLU A 48 16.62 -37.33 12.75
CA GLU A 48 17.25 -38.43 12.00
C GLU A 48 18.74 -38.10 11.88
N ASP A 49 19.53 -38.98 12.53
CA ASP A 49 20.98 -38.98 12.57
C ASP A 49 21.54 -39.27 11.17
N GLU A 50 22.36 -38.38 10.63
CA GLU A 50 23.39 -38.73 9.67
C GLU A 50 24.73 -38.15 10.13
N ASP A 51 25.58 -39.06 10.60
CA ASP A 51 26.99 -38.86 10.94
C ASP A 51 27.76 -38.25 9.74
N LEU A 52 28.08 -36.97 9.81
CA LEU A 52 29.21 -36.40 9.07
C LEU A 52 30.29 -36.04 10.09
N ALA A 53 31.27 -36.94 10.19
CA ALA A 53 32.51 -36.69 10.90
C ALA A 53 33.21 -35.48 10.24
N PHE A 54 33.06 -34.31 10.83
CA PHE A 54 33.87 -33.13 10.52
C PHE A 54 35.19 -33.24 11.30
N ASP A 55 36.25 -33.23 10.55
CA ASP A 55 37.64 -33.40 10.91
C ASP A 55 38.05 -32.46 12.08
N ASP A 56 38.32 -33.03 13.23
CA ASP A 56 38.62 -32.41 14.55
C ASP A 56 40.05 -31.83 14.60
N GLN A 57 40.66 -31.41 13.46
CA GLN A 57 42.03 -30.92 13.36
C GLN A 57 42.23 -29.44 13.08
N LEU A 58 41.17 -28.62 13.06
CA LEU A 58 41.30 -27.17 12.77
C LEU A 58 41.23 -26.26 14.01
N ASP A 59 41.08 -26.78 15.20
CA ASP A 59 40.82 -25.98 16.40
C ASP A 59 42.07 -25.72 17.32
N SER A 60 43.28 -26.00 16.84
CA SER A 60 44.47 -25.84 17.70
C SER A 60 45.37 -24.61 17.44
N HIS A 61 44.95 -23.67 16.56
CA HIS A 61 45.76 -22.46 16.25
C HIS A 61 44.96 -21.15 16.20
N MET A 62 43.87 -21.01 16.93
CA MET A 62 43.41 -19.68 17.29
C MET A 62 44.27 -19.16 18.44
N GLU A 63 45.43 -18.57 18.11
CA GLU A 63 46.17 -17.73 19.05
C GLU A 63 45.21 -16.68 19.60
N GLU A 64 44.99 -16.64 20.92
CA GLU A 64 44.25 -15.57 21.58
C GLU A 64 44.86 -14.24 21.15
N ILE A 65 44.18 -13.47 20.31
CA ILE A 65 44.61 -12.15 19.90
C ILE A 65 44.69 -11.28 21.17
N PRO A 66 45.83 -10.76 21.54
CA PRO A 66 45.96 -9.95 22.74
C PRO A 66 45.01 -8.76 22.68
N ARG A 67 44.24 -8.53 23.75
CA ARG A 67 43.25 -7.43 23.82
C ARG A 67 43.86 -6.03 23.86
N ALA A 68 45.16 -5.91 24.09
CA ALA A 68 45.91 -4.67 24.08
C ALA A 68 47.35 -4.95 23.66
N PRO A 69 48.05 -3.99 23.01
CA PRO A 69 49.46 -4.14 22.66
C PRO A 69 50.32 -4.26 23.90
N SER A 70 51.43 -4.95 23.76
CA SER A 70 52.44 -5.01 24.80
C SER A 70 53.06 -3.61 25.06
N PRO A 71 53.67 -3.36 26.25
CA PRO A 71 54.33 -2.08 26.52
C PRO A 71 55.37 -1.66 25.48
N ALA A 72 56.02 -2.62 24.81
CA ALA A 72 56.94 -2.34 23.71
C ALA A 72 56.23 -1.80 22.48
N GLY A 73 54.98 -2.24 22.22
CA GLY A 73 54.13 -1.70 21.19
C GLY A 73 53.68 -0.26 21.49
N HIS A 74 53.48 0.10 22.75
CA HIS A 74 53.11 1.47 23.14
C HIS A 74 54.14 2.50 22.69
N LYS A 75 55.44 2.21 22.86
CA LYS A 75 56.52 3.07 22.36
C LYS A 75 56.42 3.32 20.85
N HIS A 76 56.10 2.26 20.08
CA HIS A 76 55.97 2.39 18.65
C HIS A 76 54.74 3.21 18.26
N LEU A 77 53.60 3.02 18.94
CA LEU A 77 52.39 3.82 18.70
C LEU A 77 52.62 5.31 18.98
N VAL A 78 53.32 5.64 20.07
CA VAL A 78 53.68 7.03 20.40
C VAL A 78 54.60 7.62 19.32
N ARG A 79 55.61 6.85 18.86
CA ARG A 79 56.50 7.26 17.75
C ARG A 79 55.76 7.56 16.45
N LEU A 80 54.67 6.83 16.14
CA LEU A 80 53.82 7.06 14.95
C LEU A 80 52.97 8.34 15.07
N GLY A 81 53.01 9.08 16.15
CA GLY A 81 52.18 10.25 16.37
C GLY A 81 50.70 9.93 16.62
N THR A 82 50.38 8.74 17.14
CA THR A 82 49.02 8.34 17.49
C THR A 82 48.40 9.30 18.49
N CYS A 83 47.17 9.78 18.28
CA CYS A 83 46.43 10.66 19.20
C CYS A 83 46.08 9.93 20.51
N ASP A 84 45.77 10.68 21.58
CA ASP A 84 45.48 10.08 22.89
C ASP A 84 44.19 9.22 22.87
N ALA A 85 43.17 9.64 22.17
CA ALA A 85 41.95 8.81 22.00
C ALA A 85 42.28 7.44 21.38
N CYS A 86 43.09 7.39 20.33
CA CYS A 86 43.52 6.13 19.72
C CYS A 86 44.49 5.33 20.56
N LEU A 87 45.42 5.99 21.30
CA LEU A 87 46.27 5.32 22.28
C LEU A 87 45.44 4.64 23.36
N GLY A 88 44.44 5.33 23.91
CA GLY A 88 43.54 4.76 24.90
C GLY A 88 42.69 3.62 24.36
N ARG A 89 42.24 3.73 23.11
CA ARG A 89 41.42 2.69 22.43
C ARG A 89 42.26 1.44 22.12
N VAL A 90 43.44 1.61 21.57
CA VAL A 90 44.28 0.53 21.04
C VAL A 90 45.22 0.00 22.11
N GLY A 91 45.81 0.87 22.95
CA GLY A 91 46.88 0.55 23.88
C GLY A 91 46.51 0.62 25.36
N GLY A 92 45.42 1.27 25.71
CA GLY A 92 45.01 1.51 27.08
C GLY A 92 44.21 0.39 27.72
N LYS A 93 44.31 0.24 29.03
CA LYS A 93 43.40 -0.55 29.85
C LYS A 93 42.25 0.36 30.26
N LYS A 94 41.05 0.14 29.72
CA LYS A 94 39.87 0.91 30.13
C LYS A 94 39.57 0.69 31.61
N ARG A 95 39.55 1.77 32.40
CA ARG A 95 38.98 1.79 33.74
C ARG A 95 37.57 2.32 33.69
N PHE A 96 36.73 1.89 34.62
CA PHE A 96 35.34 2.36 34.67
C PHE A 96 35.32 3.89 34.85
N GLY A 97 34.59 4.60 33.97
CA GLY A 97 34.44 6.06 34.00
C GLY A 97 35.58 6.86 33.33
N GLN A 98 36.68 6.22 32.91
CA GLN A 98 37.80 6.89 32.24
C GLN A 98 37.49 7.12 30.73
N SER A 99 37.84 8.31 30.22
CA SER A 99 37.75 8.60 28.80
C SER A 99 38.86 7.90 27.99
N LEU A 100 38.73 7.83 26.67
CA LEU A 100 39.78 7.29 25.80
C LEU A 100 41.01 8.17 25.83
N GLU A 101 40.83 9.49 25.85
CA GLU A 101 41.87 10.50 25.89
C GLU A 101 42.67 10.41 27.20
N GLU A 102 41.99 10.28 28.35
CA GLU A 102 42.65 10.10 29.66
C GLU A 102 43.46 8.80 29.69
N SER A 103 42.90 7.70 29.24
CA SER A 103 43.58 6.41 29.15
C SER A 103 44.80 6.46 28.23
N GLY A 104 44.70 7.14 27.09
CA GLY A 104 45.77 7.30 26.13
C GLY A 104 46.88 8.26 26.66
N GLY A 105 46.47 9.32 27.35
CA GLY A 105 47.40 10.23 28.01
C GLY A 105 48.27 9.53 29.07
N GLU A 106 47.70 8.62 29.87
CA GLU A 106 48.45 7.77 30.81
C GLU A 106 49.48 6.88 30.09
N VAL A 107 49.07 6.25 28.94
CA VAL A 107 49.95 5.44 28.11
C VAL A 107 51.10 6.30 27.56
N ARG A 108 50.81 7.49 27.01
CA ARG A 108 51.79 8.44 26.50
C ARG A 108 52.75 8.87 27.59
N ALA A 109 52.26 9.30 28.75
CA ALA A 109 53.08 9.72 29.87
C ALA A 109 54.04 8.62 30.27
N SER A 110 53.57 7.38 30.43
CA SER A 110 54.42 6.23 30.79
C SER A 110 55.53 5.92 29.76
N VAL A 111 55.30 6.19 28.47
CA VAL A 111 56.31 6.05 27.43
C VAL A 111 57.34 7.19 27.51
N LEU A 112 56.87 8.43 27.68
CA LEU A 112 57.71 9.62 27.68
C LEU A 112 58.61 9.67 28.90
N GLU A 113 58.25 9.09 30.04
CA GLU A 113 59.14 8.93 31.23
C GLU A 113 60.41 8.16 30.89
N ARG A 114 60.36 7.23 29.93
CA ARG A 114 61.46 6.38 29.52
C ARG A 114 62.16 6.88 28.26
N ASP A 115 61.43 7.50 27.36
CA ASP A 115 61.84 7.89 26.02
C ASP A 115 61.37 9.34 25.70
N SER A 116 61.87 10.31 26.46
CA SER A 116 61.53 11.74 26.41
C SER A 116 61.69 12.38 25.00
N HIS A 117 62.57 11.81 24.16
CA HIS A 117 62.82 12.28 22.80
C HIS A 117 61.60 12.05 21.85
N LEU A 118 60.60 11.29 22.28
CA LEU A 118 59.38 11.09 21.53
C LEU A 118 58.29 12.13 21.81
N ALA A 119 58.59 13.14 22.66
CA ALA A 119 57.62 14.17 23.02
C ALA A 119 57.08 14.96 21.79
N SER A 120 57.94 15.21 20.78
CA SER A 120 57.58 15.91 19.55
C SER A 120 56.90 15.02 18.47
N ALA A 121 56.82 13.72 18.69
CA ALA A 121 56.33 12.80 17.66
C ALA A 121 54.93 13.14 17.16
N ARG A 122 54.05 13.68 18.01
CA ARG A 122 52.70 14.10 17.60
C ARG A 122 52.71 15.38 16.76
N ASP A 123 53.59 16.33 17.10
CA ASP A 123 53.72 17.59 16.38
C ASP A 123 54.33 17.38 14.97
N GLU A 124 55.22 16.39 14.85
CA GLU A 124 55.85 16.01 13.60
C GLU A 124 54.90 15.21 12.66
N THR A 125 53.81 14.63 13.20
CA THR A 125 52.88 13.80 12.46
C THR A 125 51.51 14.49 12.43
N PRO A 126 51.14 15.16 11.33
CA PRO A 126 49.93 16.01 11.29
C PRO A 126 48.61 15.22 11.41
N LEU A 127 48.60 13.93 11.05
CA LEU A 127 47.44 13.07 11.13
C LEU A 127 47.69 11.83 11.97
N CYS A 128 46.72 11.48 12.83
CA CYS A 128 46.75 10.22 13.55
C CYS A 128 46.60 9.04 12.57
N PRO A 129 47.51 8.03 12.59
CA PRO A 129 47.49 6.94 11.64
C PRO A 129 46.23 6.05 11.75
N PHE A 130 45.48 6.10 12.85
CA PHE A 130 44.27 5.31 13.07
C PHE A 130 42.96 6.04 12.73
N CYS A 131 42.88 7.33 13.06
CA CYS A 131 41.60 8.06 12.94
C CYS A 131 41.67 9.31 12.07
N GLU A 132 42.84 9.66 11.54
CA GLU A 132 43.04 10.87 10.74
C GLU A 132 42.52 12.14 11.47
N ASN A 133 42.65 12.18 12.80
CA ASN A 133 42.20 13.21 13.74
C ASN A 133 40.67 13.29 13.93
N LEU A 134 39.85 12.33 13.46
CA LEU A 134 38.39 12.34 13.64
C LEU A 134 37.93 12.48 15.11
N PHE A 135 38.73 12.03 16.09
CA PHE A 135 38.38 12.23 17.50
C PHE A 135 38.49 13.68 17.95
N GLU A 136 39.27 14.52 17.26
CA GLU A 136 39.34 15.96 17.51
C GLU A 136 38.08 16.68 17.03
N GLU A 137 37.32 16.08 16.09
CA GLU A 137 36.06 16.62 15.50
C GLU A 137 34.81 16.16 16.25
N VAL A 138 34.92 15.42 17.35
CA VAL A 138 33.75 14.85 18.07
C VAL A 138 32.78 15.95 18.54
N ASP A 139 33.30 17.05 19.08
CA ASP A 139 32.48 18.15 19.56
C ASP A 139 31.79 18.89 18.41
N LEU A 140 32.49 19.12 17.30
CA LEU A 140 31.91 19.70 16.08
C LEU A 140 30.78 18.81 15.53
N LEU A 141 30.99 17.50 15.41
CA LEU A 141 30.00 16.56 14.95
C LEU A 141 28.79 16.49 15.89
N ALA A 142 29.03 16.53 17.20
CA ALA A 142 27.92 16.61 18.16
C ALA A 142 27.11 17.91 18.03
N ASP A 143 27.76 19.05 17.76
CA ASP A 143 27.11 20.34 17.53
C ASP A 143 26.24 20.30 16.25
N ILE A 144 26.78 19.79 15.15
CA ILE A 144 26.09 19.64 13.89
C ILE A 144 24.82 18.75 14.05
N ILE A 145 24.95 17.61 14.72
CA ILE A 145 23.81 16.71 15.00
C ILE A 145 22.77 17.42 15.86
N TYR A 146 23.21 18.05 16.95
CA TYR A 146 22.30 18.75 17.86
C TYR A 146 21.52 19.83 17.16
N ASP A 147 22.17 20.65 16.32
CA ASP A 147 21.52 21.71 15.55
C ASP A 147 20.56 21.15 14.50
N ALA A 148 20.92 20.08 13.83
CA ALA A 148 20.09 19.41 12.85
C ALA A 148 18.81 18.80 13.48
N LEU A 149 18.87 18.35 14.73
CA LEU A 149 17.75 17.74 15.45
C LEU A 149 16.76 18.77 16.03
N LYS A 150 17.15 20.02 16.25
CA LYS A 150 16.32 21.06 16.89
C LYS A 150 14.91 21.21 16.31
N PRO A 151 14.68 21.09 14.98
CA PRO A 151 13.35 21.21 14.40
C PRO A 151 12.42 20.04 14.66
N TYR A 152 12.94 18.91 15.19
CA TYR A 152 12.22 17.64 15.27
C TYR A 152 11.86 17.27 16.70
N GLU A 153 10.63 16.84 16.91
CA GLU A 153 10.21 16.16 18.12
C GLU A 153 10.63 14.68 18.03
N LEU A 154 11.45 14.23 18.96
CA LEU A 154 11.90 12.85 19.03
C LEU A 154 12.10 12.42 20.49
N LYS A 155 11.96 11.11 20.74
CA LYS A 155 12.28 10.47 22.02
C LYS A 155 13.42 9.48 21.90
N ARG A 156 13.58 8.90 20.69
CA ARG A 156 14.56 7.84 20.41
C ARG A 156 15.43 8.24 19.23
N LEU A 157 16.73 8.32 19.49
CA LEU A 157 17.75 8.69 18.50
C LEU A 157 18.70 7.52 18.29
N GLN A 158 18.96 7.17 17.05
CA GLN A 158 20.04 6.28 16.66
C GLN A 158 21.14 7.09 15.99
N LEU A 159 22.40 6.79 16.34
CA LEU A 159 23.57 7.36 15.67
C LEU A 159 24.24 6.30 14.81
N GLY A 160 24.61 6.68 13.60
CA GLY A 160 25.42 5.88 12.69
C GLY A 160 26.56 6.71 12.12
N ALA A 161 27.57 6.04 11.58
CA ALA A 161 28.67 6.71 10.87
C ALA A 161 28.98 5.95 9.58
N ARG A 162 29.14 6.68 8.48
CA ARG A 162 29.57 6.17 7.18
C ARG A 162 31.07 6.43 7.06
N PHE A 163 31.81 5.34 6.93
CA PHE A 163 33.25 5.38 6.70
C PHE A 163 33.62 4.84 5.32
N PRO A 164 34.67 5.35 4.69
CA PRO A 164 35.24 4.67 3.54
C PRO A 164 35.68 3.24 3.90
N LYS A 165 35.52 2.32 2.98
CA LYS A 165 35.81 0.92 3.20
C LYS A 165 37.31 0.69 3.42
N ASP A 166 38.15 1.36 2.64
CA ASP A 166 39.62 1.32 2.74
C ASP A 166 40.14 1.83 4.09
N GLN A 167 39.52 2.88 4.64
CA GLN A 167 39.87 3.40 5.96
C GLN A 167 39.56 2.38 7.08
N THR A 168 38.38 1.73 7.02
CA THR A 168 37.99 0.73 8.01
C THR A 168 38.84 -0.54 7.92
N GLU A 169 39.15 -1.01 6.71
CA GLU A 169 40.02 -2.16 6.47
C GLU A 169 41.46 -1.86 6.89
N GLY A 170 41.98 -0.67 6.57
CA GLY A 170 43.31 -0.22 6.97
C GLY A 170 43.46 -0.14 8.48
N GLU A 171 42.46 0.41 9.18
CA GLU A 171 42.43 0.49 10.65
C GLU A 171 42.40 -0.90 11.29
N ASP A 172 41.61 -1.83 10.75
CA ASP A 172 41.56 -3.21 11.24
C ASP A 172 42.92 -3.94 11.08
N VAL A 173 43.58 -3.75 9.95
CA VAL A 173 44.94 -4.31 9.73
C VAL A 173 45.93 -3.76 10.75
N MET A 174 45.91 -2.44 10.97
CA MET A 174 46.83 -1.82 11.97
C MET A 174 46.54 -2.32 13.39
N ARG A 175 45.28 -2.38 13.81
CA ARG A 175 44.93 -2.91 15.15
C ARG A 175 45.45 -4.34 15.35
N LYS A 176 45.29 -5.21 14.36
CA LYS A 176 45.80 -6.58 14.38
C LYS A 176 47.33 -6.61 14.44
N GLN A 177 48.02 -5.78 13.66
CA GLN A 177 49.48 -5.66 13.67
C GLN A 177 50.06 -5.32 15.03
N TYR A 178 49.36 -4.50 15.82
CA TYR A 178 49.80 -4.12 17.17
C TYR A 178 49.19 -4.98 18.28
N GLY A 179 48.62 -6.15 17.94
CA GLY A 179 48.05 -7.06 18.91
C GLY A 179 46.77 -6.55 19.57
N ALA A 180 46.12 -5.57 18.97
CA ALA A 180 44.91 -4.92 19.49
C ALA A 180 43.64 -5.30 18.72
N GLY A 181 43.61 -6.46 18.07
CA GLY A 181 42.45 -6.94 17.33
C GLY A 181 41.15 -7.03 18.13
N GLY A 182 41.26 -7.20 19.46
CA GLY A 182 40.12 -7.17 20.38
C GLY A 182 39.70 -5.79 20.89
N SER A 183 40.36 -4.68 20.45
CA SER A 183 39.94 -3.32 20.79
C SER A 183 38.72 -2.89 19.97
N ASP A 184 37.98 -1.88 20.47
CA ASP A 184 36.79 -1.38 19.75
C ASP A 184 37.18 -0.79 18.37
N PRO A 185 36.46 -1.09 17.31
CA PRO A 185 36.67 -0.47 16.01
C PRO A 185 36.51 1.05 16.04
N LEU A 186 37.16 1.74 15.10
CA LEU A 186 37.11 3.21 14.99
C LEU A 186 35.66 3.71 14.92
N LYS A 187 34.84 3.07 14.07
CA LYS A 187 33.43 3.44 13.86
C LYS A 187 32.61 3.43 15.16
N SER A 188 32.66 2.34 15.91
CA SER A 188 31.90 2.21 17.18
C SER A 188 32.45 3.14 18.26
N SER A 189 33.77 3.34 18.31
CA SER A 189 34.38 4.26 19.26
C SER A 189 34.00 5.72 18.97
N LEU A 190 34.00 6.16 17.71
CA LEU A 190 33.59 7.51 17.32
C LEU A 190 32.15 7.76 17.69
N VAL A 191 31.22 6.84 17.29
CA VAL A 191 29.79 6.94 17.62
C VAL A 191 29.59 6.99 19.14
N ALA A 192 30.31 6.18 19.91
CA ALA A 192 30.23 6.19 21.38
C ALA A 192 30.70 7.53 22.01
N GLN A 193 31.73 8.15 21.46
CA GLN A 193 32.21 9.47 21.95
C GLN A 193 31.18 10.56 21.63
N ILE A 194 30.65 10.59 20.40
CA ILE A 194 29.60 11.54 19.99
C ILE A 194 28.35 11.32 20.83
N SER A 195 27.95 10.07 21.05
CA SER A 195 26.79 9.72 21.90
C SER A 195 26.92 10.30 23.30
N ARG A 196 28.12 10.21 23.89
CA ARG A 196 28.40 10.77 25.24
C ARG A 196 28.22 12.28 25.25
N ARG A 197 28.77 13.00 24.27
CA ARG A 197 28.63 14.46 24.15
C ARG A 197 27.19 14.90 23.95
N LEU A 198 26.45 14.16 23.13
CA LEU A 198 25.02 14.43 22.86
C LEU A 198 24.14 14.15 24.08
N ASN A 199 24.41 13.09 24.83
CA ASN A 199 23.59 12.71 25.99
C ASN A 199 23.58 13.80 27.09
N GLU A 200 24.66 14.57 27.20
CA GLU A 200 24.77 15.71 28.12
C GLU A 200 23.86 16.89 27.67
N ARG A 201 23.55 17.00 26.39
CA ARG A 201 22.82 18.12 25.76
C ARG A 201 21.35 17.80 25.47
N LEU A 202 21.05 16.53 25.11
CA LEU A 202 19.74 16.04 24.70
C LEU A 202 18.96 15.47 25.90
N GLY A 203 18.63 16.33 26.87
CA GLY A 203 17.85 15.90 28.04
C GLY A 203 16.54 15.22 27.68
N GLY A 204 16.37 13.93 28.03
CA GLY A 204 15.15 13.16 27.83
C GLY A 204 15.04 12.43 26.49
N ILE A 205 16.07 12.45 25.63
CA ILE A 205 16.17 11.64 24.42
C ILE A 205 16.97 10.39 24.71
N GLU A 206 16.41 9.23 24.39
CA GLU A 206 17.02 7.92 24.54
C GLU A 206 17.88 7.58 23.31
N LEU A 207 19.15 7.24 23.52
CA LEU A 207 20.00 6.70 22.46
C LEU A 207 19.75 5.21 22.32
N VAL A 208 19.35 4.76 21.12
CA VAL A 208 18.90 3.39 20.85
C VAL A 208 19.62 2.80 19.63
N ASN A 209 19.65 1.46 19.56
CA ASN A 209 20.15 0.73 18.39
C ASN A 209 19.01 0.17 17.51
N ASP A 210 17.76 0.28 17.98
CA ASP A 210 16.60 -0.28 17.31
C ASP A 210 15.41 0.68 17.39
N LYS A 211 14.58 0.70 16.35
CA LYS A 211 13.34 1.47 16.26
C LYS A 211 13.48 2.95 16.67
N PRO A 212 14.45 3.71 16.11
CA PRO A 212 14.60 5.13 16.42
C PRO A 212 13.45 5.95 15.82
N ASP A 213 13.23 7.14 16.37
CA ASP A 213 12.43 8.18 15.72
C ASP A 213 13.21 8.87 14.61
N VAL A 214 14.50 9.03 14.85
CA VAL A 214 15.46 9.64 13.92
C VAL A 214 16.77 8.85 13.95
N LEU A 215 17.29 8.52 12.77
CA LEU A 215 18.66 8.06 12.59
C LEU A 215 19.50 9.24 12.08
N ALA A 216 20.53 9.63 12.83
CA ALA A 216 21.55 10.59 12.39
C ALA A 216 22.75 9.82 11.85
N LEU A 217 23.00 9.90 10.57
CA LEU A 217 24.09 9.24 9.87
C LEU A 217 25.18 10.25 9.55
N ILE A 218 26.33 10.09 10.21
CA ILE A 218 27.51 10.93 10.06
C ILE A 218 28.30 10.46 8.85
N ASP A 219 28.61 11.35 7.92
CA ASP A 219 29.58 11.11 6.86
C ASP A 219 30.94 11.67 7.31
N VAL A 220 31.91 10.78 7.57
CA VAL A 220 33.20 11.18 8.14
C VAL A 220 34.13 11.85 7.15
N LEU A 221 33.90 11.71 5.83
CA LEU A 221 34.69 12.37 4.79
C LEU A 221 34.33 13.84 4.64
N THR A 222 33.04 14.13 4.72
CA THR A 222 32.51 15.48 4.51
C THR A 222 32.21 16.23 5.79
N LEU A 223 32.29 15.54 6.93
CA LEU A 223 31.90 16.03 8.26
C LEU A 223 30.47 16.59 8.23
N THR A 224 29.55 15.88 7.55
CA THR A 224 28.14 16.22 7.45
C THR A 224 27.28 15.17 8.13
N VAL A 225 26.00 15.51 8.38
CA VAL A 225 25.03 14.62 9.02
C VAL A 225 23.78 14.56 8.17
N ASP A 226 23.41 13.35 7.75
CA ASP A 226 22.13 13.05 7.12
C ASP A 226 21.15 12.57 8.18
N LEU A 227 19.92 13.11 8.18
CA LEU A 227 18.86 12.66 9.07
C LEU A 227 17.86 11.80 8.30
N ASP A 228 17.65 10.57 8.76
CA ASP A 228 16.53 9.73 8.32
C ASP A 228 15.42 9.81 9.37
N ILE A 229 14.32 10.47 9.00
CA ILE A 229 13.20 10.75 9.89
C ILE A 229 12.13 9.68 9.68
N ARG A 230 11.92 8.83 10.68
CA ARG A 230 10.92 7.77 10.63
C ARG A 230 9.53 8.35 10.50
N ALA A 231 8.73 7.79 9.59
CA ALA A 231 7.35 8.18 9.39
C ALA A 231 6.48 7.95 10.64
N VAL A 232 5.47 8.79 10.82
CA VAL A 232 4.42 8.61 11.83
C VAL A 232 3.20 7.98 11.18
N TYR A 233 2.63 6.97 11.84
CA TYR A 233 1.46 6.24 11.39
C TYR A 233 0.30 6.51 12.34
N ILE A 234 -0.87 6.84 11.78
CA ILE A 234 -2.10 7.06 12.53
C ILE A 234 -3.18 6.14 11.97
N TYR A 235 -3.71 5.27 12.80
CA TYR A 235 -4.90 4.48 12.50
C TYR A 235 -6.16 5.29 12.78
N GLY A 236 -7.19 5.09 11.96
CA GLY A 236 -8.50 5.66 12.20
C GLY A 236 -9.61 4.92 11.44
N ARG A 237 -10.84 5.38 11.66
CA ARG A 237 -12.01 4.97 10.88
C ARG A 237 -12.70 6.20 10.33
N TYR A 238 -13.08 6.15 9.05
CA TYR A 238 -13.82 7.23 8.39
C TYR A 238 -15.14 6.75 7.81
N LYS A 239 -16.16 7.60 7.89
CA LYS A 239 -17.35 7.51 7.05
C LYS A 239 -17.17 8.41 5.84
N LYS A 240 -17.59 7.94 4.68
CA LYS A 240 -17.70 8.75 3.46
C LYS A 240 -19.18 9.03 3.25
N LEU A 241 -19.60 10.27 3.46
CA LEU A 241 -21.01 10.68 3.44
C LEU A 241 -21.42 11.24 2.07
N GLU A 242 -20.47 11.74 1.30
CA GLU A 242 -20.66 12.31 -0.03
C GLU A 242 -20.34 11.30 -1.14
N ARG A 243 -21.19 11.23 -2.18
CA ARG A 243 -20.92 10.50 -3.42
C ARG A 243 -20.11 11.38 -4.38
N GLY A 244 -19.41 10.78 -5.33
CA GLY A 244 -18.67 11.51 -6.36
C GLY A 244 -17.24 11.90 -5.98
N ILE A 245 -16.76 11.58 -4.76
CA ILE A 245 -15.37 11.75 -4.36
C ILE A 245 -14.64 10.40 -4.32
N PRO A 246 -13.42 10.28 -4.88
CA PRO A 246 -12.63 9.07 -4.81
C PRO A 246 -12.01 8.89 -3.40
N GLN A 247 -11.66 7.65 -3.05
CA GLN A 247 -10.94 7.37 -1.81
C GLN A 247 -9.54 7.99 -1.81
N THR A 248 -8.80 7.82 -2.90
CA THR A 248 -7.42 8.32 -3.05
C THR A 248 -7.34 9.30 -4.21
N ARG A 249 -6.25 10.06 -4.30
CA ARG A 249 -5.98 10.98 -5.41
C ARG A 249 -5.90 10.22 -6.73
N TRP A 250 -6.55 10.76 -7.76
CA TRP A 250 -6.45 10.24 -9.13
C TRP A 250 -5.72 11.26 -10.01
N PRO A 251 -4.57 10.88 -10.59
CA PRO A 251 -3.87 11.76 -11.54
C PRO A 251 -4.75 12.09 -12.74
N CYS A 252 -4.64 13.31 -13.23
CA CYS A 252 -5.32 13.73 -14.46
C CYS A 252 -4.88 12.86 -15.64
N ARG A 253 -5.82 12.28 -16.38
CA ARG A 253 -5.55 11.42 -17.52
C ARG A 253 -4.72 12.10 -18.61
N ALA A 254 -4.97 13.38 -18.87
CA ALA A 254 -4.30 14.12 -19.94
C ALA A 254 -2.83 14.43 -19.62
N CYS A 255 -2.51 14.88 -18.40
CA CYS A 255 -1.16 15.32 -18.03
C CYS A 255 -0.42 14.36 -17.10
N LYS A 256 -1.05 13.24 -16.70
CA LYS A 256 -0.47 12.23 -15.79
C LYS A 256 0.09 12.84 -14.49
N GLY A 257 -0.64 13.79 -13.92
CA GLY A 257 -0.30 14.46 -12.65
C GLY A 257 0.56 15.71 -12.78
N ARG A 258 1.01 16.11 -13.98
CA ARG A 258 1.92 17.26 -14.17
C ARG A 258 1.25 18.63 -14.09
N GLY A 259 -0.08 18.70 -14.14
CA GLY A 259 -0.84 19.92 -14.31
C GLY A 259 -1.09 20.26 -15.79
N CYS A 260 -2.30 20.67 -16.13
CA CYS A 260 -2.67 21.15 -17.46
C CYS A 260 -4.00 21.92 -17.38
N LYS A 261 -4.35 22.63 -18.46
CA LYS A 261 -5.62 23.38 -18.54
C LYS A 261 -6.88 22.55 -18.29
N ARG A 262 -6.87 21.24 -18.64
CA ARG A 262 -8.01 20.34 -18.43
C ARG A 262 -8.29 20.06 -16.94
N CYS A 263 -7.29 20.10 -16.11
CA CYS A 263 -7.39 19.85 -14.66
C CYS A 263 -7.14 21.12 -13.84
N ASP A 264 -7.29 22.32 -14.42
CA ASP A 264 -7.03 23.60 -13.76
C ASP A 264 -5.64 23.64 -13.09
N GLU A 265 -4.62 23.09 -13.78
CA GLU A 265 -3.21 22.98 -13.34
C GLU A 265 -2.99 22.14 -12.06
N THR A 266 -4.03 21.49 -11.53
CA THR A 266 -3.95 20.68 -10.30
C THR A 266 -3.24 19.35 -10.49
N GLY A 267 -3.14 18.84 -11.72
CA GLY A 267 -2.67 17.48 -12.00
C GLY A 267 -3.64 16.37 -11.58
N LEU A 268 -4.82 16.71 -11.05
CA LEU A 268 -5.78 15.75 -10.50
C LEU A 268 -7.04 15.66 -11.38
N GLN A 269 -7.64 14.47 -11.44
CA GLN A 269 -8.92 14.23 -12.11
C GLN A 269 -10.10 14.74 -11.28
N TYR A 270 -10.02 14.63 -9.96
CA TYR A 270 -11.00 15.09 -8.99
C TYR A 270 -10.33 16.06 -8.04
N LYS A 271 -10.99 17.17 -7.73
CA LYS A 271 -10.44 18.25 -6.88
C LYS A 271 -10.25 17.82 -5.43
N ARG A 272 -11.03 16.85 -4.95
CA ARG A 272 -11.01 16.35 -3.58
C ARG A 272 -11.01 14.82 -3.58
N SER A 273 -10.41 14.23 -2.56
CA SER A 273 -10.49 12.81 -2.24
C SER A 273 -10.63 12.62 -0.73
N VAL A 274 -11.05 11.45 -0.29
CA VAL A 274 -11.05 11.10 1.15
C VAL A 274 -9.63 11.27 1.72
N GLN A 275 -8.61 10.83 0.97
CA GLN A 275 -7.22 11.01 1.33
C GLN A 275 -6.86 12.48 1.59
N ASP A 276 -7.32 13.41 0.74
CA ASP A 276 -7.02 14.85 0.89
C ASP A 276 -7.77 15.45 2.08
N LEU A 277 -9.03 15.09 2.25
CA LEU A 277 -9.87 15.59 3.34
C LEU A 277 -9.34 15.16 4.72
N ILE A 278 -8.72 13.99 4.81
CA ILE A 278 -8.12 13.48 6.05
C ILE A 278 -6.67 13.94 6.19
N GLY A 279 -5.88 13.82 5.13
CA GLY A 279 -4.43 13.98 5.20
C GLY A 279 -3.96 15.42 5.27
N ASN A 280 -4.53 16.31 4.43
CA ASN A 280 -4.06 17.69 4.37
C ASN A 280 -4.21 18.47 5.70
N PRO A 281 -5.34 18.37 6.44
CA PRO A 281 -5.45 18.98 7.77
C PRO A 281 -4.40 18.50 8.76
N LEU A 282 -3.96 17.25 8.63
CA LEU A 282 -3.00 16.64 9.54
C LEU A 282 -1.54 16.92 9.15
N LEU A 283 -1.24 17.19 7.85
CA LEU A 283 0.09 17.63 7.43
C LEU A 283 0.58 18.82 8.23
N GLU A 284 -0.30 19.79 8.46
CA GLU A 284 0.01 21.00 9.25
C GLU A 284 0.28 20.64 10.72
N LEU A 285 -0.50 19.73 11.31
CA LEU A 285 -0.36 19.34 12.71
C LEU A 285 0.94 18.55 12.98
N PHE A 286 1.35 17.71 12.04
CA PHE A 286 2.60 16.95 12.12
C PHE A 286 3.79 17.71 11.54
N GLU A 287 3.56 18.87 10.92
CA GLU A 287 4.57 19.62 10.13
C GLU A 287 5.33 18.68 9.18
N ALA A 288 4.59 17.82 8.49
CA ALA A 288 5.12 16.78 7.62
C ALA A 288 5.12 17.25 6.15
N ASN A 289 6.00 16.63 5.35
CA ASN A 289 6.14 17.02 3.93
C ASN A 289 5.06 16.37 3.05
N GLU A 290 4.66 15.15 3.38
CA GLU A 290 3.80 14.30 2.55
C GLU A 290 3.03 13.31 3.41
N HIS A 291 1.88 12.84 2.89
CA HIS A 291 1.15 11.75 3.50
C HIS A 291 0.80 10.66 2.48
N SER A 292 0.72 9.41 2.95
CA SER A 292 0.24 8.25 2.19
C SER A 292 -0.96 7.63 2.88
N PHE A 293 -1.99 7.26 2.12
CA PHE A 293 -3.26 6.73 2.66
C PHE A 293 -3.40 5.23 2.36
N HIS A 294 -3.67 4.45 3.40
CA HIS A 294 -3.84 3.00 3.34
C HIS A 294 -5.22 2.63 3.90
N GLY A 295 -6.16 2.25 3.05
CA GLY A 295 -7.51 1.84 3.46
C GLY A 295 -7.68 0.32 3.52
N MET A 296 -8.54 -0.17 4.42
CA MET A 296 -9.02 -1.56 4.41
C MET A 296 -10.00 -1.78 3.26
N GLY A 297 -9.48 -2.08 2.08
CA GLY A 297 -10.25 -2.11 0.84
C GLY A 297 -10.59 -0.72 0.31
N ARG A 298 -11.39 -0.68 -0.75
CA ARG A 298 -11.73 0.54 -1.48
C ARG A 298 -13.20 0.51 -1.87
N GLU A 299 -13.89 1.62 -1.72
CA GLU A 299 -15.21 1.88 -2.30
C GLU A 299 -15.10 2.52 -3.68
N ASP A 300 -16.15 2.32 -4.49
CA ASP A 300 -16.32 3.05 -5.74
C ASP A 300 -16.65 4.53 -5.45
N ILE A 301 -16.43 5.40 -6.44
CA ILE A 301 -16.57 6.84 -6.27
C ILE A 301 -18.02 7.26 -5.92
N ASP A 302 -19.00 6.52 -6.47
CA ASP A 302 -20.43 6.72 -6.28
C ASP A 302 -20.99 6.05 -5.02
N VAL A 303 -20.16 5.37 -4.21
CA VAL A 303 -20.55 4.60 -3.03
C VAL A 303 -20.24 5.39 -1.76
N ARG A 304 -21.19 5.49 -0.82
CA ARG A 304 -20.95 5.98 0.54
C ARG A 304 -20.42 4.84 1.42
N CYS A 305 -19.74 5.22 2.50
CA CYS A 305 -19.29 4.29 3.52
C CYS A 305 -19.78 4.77 4.88
N MET A 306 -20.67 4.01 5.48
CA MET A 306 -21.44 4.36 6.68
C MET A 306 -21.02 3.54 7.91
N GLY A 307 -21.95 3.30 8.84
CA GLY A 307 -21.79 2.45 10.01
C GLY A 307 -20.65 2.89 10.92
N ARG A 308 -19.80 1.94 11.32
CA ARG A 308 -18.60 2.22 12.12
C ARG A 308 -17.48 2.92 11.35
N GLY A 309 -17.66 3.11 10.04
CA GLY A 309 -16.65 3.67 9.15
C GLY A 309 -15.63 2.64 8.69
N ARG A 310 -14.86 3.01 7.65
CA ARG A 310 -13.80 2.18 7.08
C ARG A 310 -12.49 2.39 7.84
N PRO A 311 -11.83 1.30 8.28
CA PRO A 311 -10.48 1.37 8.83
C PRO A 311 -9.48 1.89 7.80
N PHE A 312 -8.56 2.72 8.26
CA PHE A 312 -7.42 3.20 7.48
C PHE A 312 -6.20 3.44 8.37
N VAL A 313 -5.03 3.46 7.75
CA VAL A 313 -3.82 4.01 8.34
C VAL A 313 -3.33 5.12 7.41
N ILE A 314 -2.99 6.26 7.97
CA ILE A 314 -2.33 7.34 7.26
C ILE A 314 -0.89 7.48 7.77
N GLU A 315 0.05 7.57 6.83
CA GLU A 315 1.48 7.70 7.05
C GLU A 315 1.89 9.14 6.75
N PHE A 316 2.64 9.77 7.65
CA PHE A 316 3.22 11.11 7.47
C PHE A 316 4.73 10.98 7.35
N LYS A 317 5.29 11.44 6.22
CA LYS A 317 6.72 11.38 5.94
C LYS A 317 7.43 12.64 6.41
N ASN A 318 8.62 12.44 6.99
CA ASN A 318 9.48 13.51 7.54
C ASN A 318 8.73 14.45 8.50
N PRO A 319 8.00 13.93 9.49
CA PRO A 319 7.25 14.76 10.43
C PRO A 319 8.21 15.48 11.38
N ARG A 320 7.97 16.77 11.64
CA ARG A 320 8.66 17.53 12.68
C ARG A 320 8.02 17.33 14.05
N LYS A 321 6.70 17.12 14.07
CA LYS A 321 5.93 16.77 15.27
C LYS A 321 5.45 15.34 15.21
N ARG A 322 5.47 14.64 16.34
CA ARG A 322 5.10 13.22 16.43
C ARG A 322 3.95 12.97 17.41
N SER A 323 3.81 13.83 18.42
CA SER A 323 2.83 13.68 19.50
C SER A 323 1.67 14.65 19.28
N VAL A 324 0.64 14.21 18.53
CA VAL A 324 -0.60 14.97 18.33
C VAL A 324 -1.75 14.23 19.01
N ASN A 325 -2.58 14.98 19.80
CA ASN A 325 -3.74 14.40 20.47
C ASN A 325 -4.75 13.89 19.42
N PRO A 326 -5.22 12.62 19.55
CA PRO A 326 -6.23 12.06 18.65
C PRO A 326 -7.52 12.89 18.54
N GLU A 327 -7.99 13.48 19.62
CA GLU A 327 -9.19 14.33 19.62
C GLU A 327 -8.99 15.58 18.75
N VAL A 328 -7.83 16.25 18.89
CA VAL A 328 -7.47 17.42 18.05
C VAL A 328 -7.41 17.04 16.58
N MET A 329 -6.89 15.86 16.26
CA MET A 329 -6.86 15.34 14.87
C MET A 329 -8.28 15.15 14.33
N MET A 330 -9.16 14.49 15.08
CA MET A 330 -10.54 14.25 14.68
C MET A 330 -11.32 15.55 14.48
N ASP A 331 -11.23 16.46 15.45
CA ASP A 331 -11.93 17.76 15.40
C ASP A 331 -11.47 18.58 14.20
N ARG A 332 -10.16 18.62 13.93
CA ARG A 332 -9.58 19.34 12.80
C ARG A 332 -10.08 18.80 11.46
N ILE A 333 -10.12 17.47 11.29
CA ILE A 333 -10.61 16.85 10.06
C ILE A 333 -12.12 17.09 9.92
N ASN A 334 -12.91 16.76 10.95
CA ASN A 334 -14.36 16.84 10.89
C ASN A 334 -14.86 18.27 10.63
N SER A 335 -14.17 19.27 11.19
CA SER A 335 -14.51 20.70 10.94
C SER A 335 -14.21 21.13 9.50
N LEU A 336 -13.13 20.63 8.88
CA LEU A 336 -12.71 21.02 7.53
C LEU A 336 -13.32 20.16 6.41
N ALA A 337 -13.81 18.96 6.74
CA ALA A 337 -14.42 18.04 5.78
C ALA A 337 -15.85 18.45 5.37
N GLU A 338 -16.46 19.45 6.00
CA GLU A 338 -17.77 20.03 5.66
C GLU A 338 -18.88 18.97 5.46
N GLY A 339 -18.85 17.90 6.25
CA GLY A 339 -19.81 16.80 6.15
C GLY A 339 -19.57 15.80 5.02
N SER A 340 -18.53 15.95 4.20
CA SER A 340 -18.18 14.99 3.14
C SER A 340 -17.59 13.70 3.72
N VAL A 341 -16.79 13.85 4.79
CA VAL A 341 -16.14 12.76 5.54
C VAL A 341 -16.32 13.01 7.04
N GLU A 342 -16.53 11.95 7.81
CA GLU A 342 -16.58 11.98 9.28
C GLU A 342 -15.59 10.97 9.84
N ILE A 343 -14.69 11.41 10.70
CA ILE A 343 -13.77 10.53 11.43
C ILE A 343 -14.44 10.11 12.75
N THR A 344 -14.49 8.80 12.96
CA THR A 344 -15.16 8.22 14.16
C THR A 344 -14.18 7.77 15.25
N SER A 345 -12.93 7.51 14.88
CA SER A 345 -11.87 7.16 15.83
C SER A 345 -10.49 7.41 15.22
N MET A 346 -9.53 7.80 16.06
CA MET A 346 -8.12 7.91 15.69
C MET A 346 -7.21 7.48 16.84
N ARG A 347 -6.03 6.92 16.51
CA ARG A 347 -4.98 6.57 17.46
C ARG A 347 -3.62 6.45 16.79
N PRO A 348 -2.51 6.56 17.52
CA PRO A 348 -1.19 6.19 17.01
C PRO A 348 -1.14 4.75 16.51
N SER A 349 -0.31 4.50 15.50
CA SER A 349 -0.19 3.21 14.84
C SER A 349 1.26 2.94 14.40
N THR A 350 1.46 1.83 13.71
CA THR A 350 2.75 1.37 13.22
C THR A 350 2.67 0.90 11.77
N ARG A 351 3.82 0.73 11.12
CA ARG A 351 3.91 0.20 9.76
C ARG A 351 3.31 -1.21 9.64
N SER A 352 3.47 -2.06 10.66
CA SER A 352 2.89 -3.42 10.67
C SER A 352 1.37 -3.40 10.55
N GLU A 353 0.70 -2.39 11.11
CA GLU A 353 -0.75 -2.24 10.97
C GLU A 353 -1.17 -1.90 9.53
N VAL A 354 -0.34 -1.22 8.75
CA VAL A 354 -0.57 -1.01 7.31
C VAL A 354 -0.66 -2.36 6.58
N VAL A 355 0.24 -3.28 6.89
CA VAL A 355 0.21 -4.64 6.33
C VAL A 355 -1.05 -5.36 6.78
N ARG A 356 -1.36 -5.31 8.09
CA ARG A 356 -2.54 -5.94 8.67
C ARG A 356 -3.84 -5.52 7.99
N ILE A 357 -4.09 -4.22 7.83
CA ILE A 357 -5.34 -3.73 7.22
C ILE A 357 -5.45 -4.04 5.72
N LYS A 358 -4.33 -4.23 5.01
CA LYS A 358 -4.33 -4.62 3.59
C LYS A 358 -4.59 -6.10 3.38
N ASP A 359 -4.10 -6.95 4.28
CA ASP A 359 -4.10 -8.40 4.14
C ASP A 359 -5.26 -9.08 4.87
N THR A 360 -5.85 -8.43 5.88
CA THR A 360 -6.98 -8.98 6.63
C THR A 360 -8.27 -8.93 5.82
N PRO A 361 -8.89 -10.08 5.53
CA PRO A 361 -10.20 -10.11 4.90
C PRO A 361 -11.26 -9.64 5.90
N ALA A 362 -12.03 -8.62 5.55
CA ALA A 362 -13.14 -8.13 6.37
C ALA A 362 -14.47 -8.34 5.66
N GLU A 363 -15.43 -8.91 6.38
CA GLU A 363 -16.82 -8.98 5.95
C GLU A 363 -17.40 -7.57 5.88
N LYS A 364 -18.37 -7.36 4.99
CA LYS A 364 -18.99 -6.05 4.82
C LYS A 364 -20.49 -6.18 4.71
N SER A 365 -21.21 -5.29 5.38
CA SER A 365 -22.63 -5.07 5.17
C SER A 365 -22.81 -3.98 4.12
N TYR A 366 -23.75 -4.23 3.22
CA TYR A 366 -24.08 -3.33 2.12
C TYR A 366 -25.58 -3.08 2.11
N THR A 367 -25.97 -1.83 1.92
CA THR A 367 -27.35 -1.48 1.59
C THR A 367 -27.40 -1.11 0.13
N ILE A 368 -28.28 -1.74 -0.63
CA ILE A 368 -28.40 -1.54 -2.08
C ILE A 368 -29.86 -1.35 -2.47
N ARG A 369 -30.12 -0.36 -3.30
CA ARG A 369 -31.43 -0.09 -3.90
C ARG A 369 -31.38 -0.36 -5.39
N PHE A 370 -32.35 -1.09 -5.89
CA PHE A 370 -32.47 -1.45 -7.30
C PHE A 370 -33.92 -1.43 -7.76
N ARG A 371 -34.12 -1.21 -9.06
CA ARG A 371 -35.42 -1.25 -9.75
C ARG A 371 -35.65 -2.63 -10.32
N VAL A 372 -36.91 -3.06 -10.28
CA VAL A 372 -37.36 -4.34 -10.85
C VAL A 372 -38.15 -4.07 -12.12
N GLU A 373 -37.59 -4.53 -13.24
CA GLU A 373 -38.16 -4.32 -14.59
C GLU A 373 -38.42 -5.65 -15.30
N PRO A 374 -39.33 -5.68 -16.31
CA PRO A 374 -39.60 -6.90 -17.04
C PRO A 374 -38.36 -7.48 -17.73
N MET A 375 -38.23 -8.81 -17.74
CA MET A 375 -37.19 -9.59 -18.41
C MET A 375 -37.82 -10.54 -19.42
N ASN A 376 -37.19 -10.72 -20.57
CA ASN A 376 -37.64 -11.71 -21.55
C ASN A 376 -36.85 -13.04 -21.44
N GLU A 377 -37.36 -14.09 -22.10
CA GLU A 377 -36.76 -15.43 -22.06
C GLU A 377 -35.30 -15.45 -22.57
N ALA A 378 -34.96 -14.68 -23.60
CA ALA A 378 -33.60 -14.65 -24.14
C ALA A 378 -32.61 -14.01 -23.17
N GLU A 379 -33.01 -12.95 -22.47
CA GLU A 379 -32.22 -12.30 -21.43
C GLU A 379 -32.02 -13.25 -20.23
N TYR A 380 -33.06 -13.99 -19.86
CA TYR A 380 -32.99 -14.98 -18.79
C TYR A 380 -32.04 -16.14 -19.12
N GLU A 381 -32.08 -16.65 -20.38
CA GLU A 381 -31.15 -17.68 -20.84
C GLU A 381 -29.69 -17.23 -20.73
N VAL A 382 -29.39 -16.00 -21.13
CA VAL A 382 -28.03 -15.43 -20.96
C VAL A 382 -27.63 -15.35 -19.47
N LEU A 383 -28.57 -14.90 -18.63
CA LEU A 383 -28.30 -14.72 -17.19
C LEU A 383 -28.08 -16.05 -16.45
N THR A 384 -28.70 -17.14 -16.96
CA THR A 384 -28.64 -18.48 -16.36
C THR A 384 -27.72 -19.45 -17.09
N ALA A 385 -27.05 -19.01 -18.16
CA ALA A 385 -26.06 -19.81 -18.87
C ALA A 385 -24.96 -20.33 -17.92
N PRO A 386 -24.55 -21.62 -18.02
CA PRO A 386 -23.59 -22.19 -17.11
C PRO A 386 -22.27 -21.41 -17.09
N VAL A 387 -21.75 -21.09 -15.90
CA VAL A 387 -20.46 -20.45 -15.73
C VAL A 387 -19.34 -21.48 -16.00
N ASP A 388 -18.37 -21.11 -16.83
CA ASP A 388 -17.20 -21.97 -17.10
C ASP A 388 -16.29 -22.07 -15.87
N LEU A 389 -16.45 -23.14 -15.11
CA LEU A 389 -15.70 -23.40 -13.87
C LEU A 389 -14.21 -23.69 -14.09
N THR A 390 -13.74 -23.87 -15.32
CA THR A 390 -12.30 -24.07 -15.61
C THR A 390 -11.47 -22.82 -15.27
N LYS A 391 -12.11 -21.66 -15.15
CA LYS A 391 -11.50 -20.39 -14.75
C LYS A 391 -11.57 -20.11 -13.24
N GLU A 392 -11.96 -21.10 -12.43
CA GLU A 392 -12.07 -20.94 -10.98
C GLU A 392 -10.70 -20.65 -10.35
N ASP A 393 -10.61 -19.55 -9.59
CA ASP A 393 -9.44 -19.23 -8.75
C ASP A 393 -9.50 -20.09 -7.48
N VAL A 394 -8.86 -21.25 -7.54
CA VAL A 394 -8.64 -22.06 -6.34
C VAL A 394 -7.69 -21.25 -5.45
N GLN A 395 -8.22 -20.65 -4.39
CA GLN A 395 -7.43 -19.96 -3.36
C GLN A 395 -6.54 -20.99 -2.64
N THR A 396 -5.47 -21.39 -3.29
CA THR A 396 -4.33 -21.98 -2.57
C THR A 396 -3.66 -20.81 -1.86
N ARG A 397 -3.55 -20.87 -0.53
CA ARG A 397 -2.77 -19.95 0.30
C ARG A 397 -1.43 -19.70 -0.39
N SER A 398 -1.28 -18.52 -0.99
CA SER A 398 -0.14 -18.17 -1.82
C SER A 398 1.03 -17.85 -0.92
N THR A 399 1.94 -18.80 -0.77
CA THR A 399 3.26 -18.52 -0.25
C THR A 399 4.01 -17.54 -1.15
N LYS A 400 4.90 -16.72 -0.58
CA LYS A 400 5.73 -15.68 -1.25
C LYS A 400 6.40 -16.14 -2.57
N LYS A 401 6.50 -17.43 -2.83
CA LYS A 401 7.09 -18.04 -4.05
C LYS A 401 6.29 -17.75 -5.34
N ARG A 402 4.96 -17.64 -5.28
CA ARG A 402 4.12 -17.37 -6.48
C ARG A 402 4.18 -15.92 -6.95
N ARG A 403 4.51 -14.97 -6.06
CA ARG A 403 4.66 -13.56 -6.43
C ARG A 403 5.85 -13.29 -7.36
N ARG A 404 6.90 -14.11 -7.27
CA ARG A 404 8.09 -14.05 -8.15
C ARG A 404 7.85 -14.67 -9.54
N GLN A 405 7.07 -15.75 -9.63
CA GLN A 405 6.74 -16.40 -10.91
C GLN A 405 5.80 -15.54 -11.78
N ARG A 406 4.84 -14.82 -11.17
CA ARG A 406 3.94 -13.93 -11.91
C ARG A 406 4.61 -12.71 -12.56
N ARG A 407 5.84 -12.34 -12.16
CA ARG A 407 6.58 -11.25 -12.79
C ARG A 407 7.23 -11.64 -14.12
N GLY A 408 7.49 -12.94 -14.36
CA GLY A 408 8.05 -13.46 -15.62
C GLY A 408 7.03 -13.64 -16.75
N ASP A 409 5.78 -13.98 -16.42
CA ASP A 409 4.76 -14.38 -17.40
C ASP A 409 3.88 -13.22 -17.92
N ARG A 410 4.15 -11.98 -17.53
CA ARG A 410 3.31 -10.82 -17.90
C ARG A 410 3.35 -10.41 -19.37
N ASN A 411 4.22 -11.01 -20.17
CA ASN A 411 4.45 -10.54 -21.56
C ASN A 411 3.96 -11.49 -22.68
N SER A 412 3.41 -12.67 -22.37
CA SER A 412 3.08 -13.66 -23.41
C SER A 412 1.61 -13.83 -23.77
N ASP A 413 0.66 -13.20 -23.05
CA ASP A 413 -0.78 -13.51 -23.22
C ASP A 413 -1.69 -12.29 -23.41
N ARG A 414 -1.14 -11.14 -23.83
CA ARG A 414 -1.92 -9.90 -24.02
C ARG A 414 -2.66 -9.76 -25.36
N THR A 415 -2.57 -10.76 -26.24
CA THR A 415 -3.09 -10.66 -27.61
C THR A 415 -4.17 -11.67 -27.98
N LYS A 416 -4.73 -12.42 -27.03
CA LYS A 416 -5.90 -13.24 -27.32
C LYS A 416 -7.18 -12.39 -27.14
N PRO A 417 -8.00 -12.24 -28.18
CA PRO A 417 -9.31 -11.61 -28.04
C PRO A 417 -10.10 -12.37 -26.98
N LEU A 418 -10.78 -11.65 -26.11
CA LEU A 418 -11.83 -12.22 -25.24
C LEU A 418 -12.76 -13.04 -26.15
N GLU A 419 -12.85 -14.35 -25.90
CA GLU A 419 -13.86 -15.18 -26.55
C GLU A 419 -15.22 -14.53 -26.36
N ALA A 420 -15.96 -14.46 -27.44
CA ALA A 420 -17.19 -13.72 -27.61
C ALA A 420 -18.04 -13.69 -26.33
N VAL A 421 -18.24 -12.51 -25.80
CA VAL A 421 -19.41 -12.21 -24.97
C VAL A 421 -20.61 -12.78 -25.72
N LEU A 422 -21.42 -13.63 -25.08
CA LEU A 422 -22.71 -14.01 -25.60
C LEU A 422 -23.47 -12.70 -25.86
N VAL A 423 -23.39 -12.24 -27.10
CA VAL A 423 -24.15 -11.06 -27.52
C VAL A 423 -25.60 -11.49 -27.39
N VAL A 424 -26.32 -10.89 -26.46
CA VAL A 424 -27.80 -10.99 -26.44
C VAL A 424 -28.24 -10.60 -27.84
N PRO A 425 -28.88 -11.50 -28.62
CA PRO A 425 -29.41 -11.11 -29.92
C PRO A 425 -30.27 -9.89 -29.68
N ALA A 426 -30.00 -8.80 -30.39
CA ALA A 426 -30.83 -7.61 -30.29
C ALA A 426 -32.29 -8.08 -30.45
N ALA A 427 -33.13 -7.78 -29.47
CA ALA A 427 -34.52 -8.22 -29.47
C ALA A 427 -35.12 -7.92 -30.85
N SER A 428 -35.75 -8.91 -31.47
CA SER A 428 -36.39 -8.72 -32.76
C SER A 428 -37.36 -7.55 -32.63
N PRO A 429 -37.27 -6.52 -33.49
CA PRO A 429 -38.10 -5.34 -33.33
C PRO A 429 -39.60 -5.74 -33.42
N THR A 430 -40.41 -5.17 -32.57
CA THR A 430 -41.86 -5.40 -32.54
C THR A 430 -42.51 -4.86 -33.80
N GLU A 431 -43.72 -5.34 -34.09
CA GLU A 431 -44.49 -4.86 -35.24
C GLU A 431 -44.67 -3.33 -35.21
N ASP A 432 -44.93 -2.76 -34.05
CA ASP A 432 -45.13 -1.32 -33.88
C ASP A 432 -43.85 -0.52 -34.09
N GLU A 433 -42.70 -1.03 -33.60
CA GLU A 433 -41.39 -0.44 -33.86
C GLU A 433 -41.05 -0.49 -35.36
N LEU A 434 -41.27 -1.62 -36.01
CA LEU A 434 -41.08 -1.73 -37.46
C LEU A 434 -41.99 -0.77 -38.26
N LYS A 435 -43.24 -0.59 -37.83
CA LYS A 435 -44.15 0.40 -38.44
C LYS A 435 -43.69 1.84 -38.21
N ALA A 436 -43.03 2.12 -37.09
CA ALA A 436 -42.48 3.45 -36.76
C ALA A 436 -41.20 3.77 -37.57
N MET A 437 -40.39 2.77 -37.92
CA MET A 437 -39.12 2.94 -38.65
C MET A 437 -39.30 3.61 -40.02
N LYS A 438 -38.28 4.35 -40.46
CA LYS A 438 -38.21 4.90 -41.81
C LYS A 438 -37.98 3.78 -42.84
N LYS A 439 -38.38 4.02 -44.10
CA LYS A 439 -38.23 3.02 -45.14
C LYS A 439 -36.79 2.57 -45.38
N ASP A 440 -35.83 3.50 -45.25
CA ASP A 440 -34.42 3.19 -45.46
C ASP A 440 -33.86 2.29 -44.33
N GLU A 441 -34.34 2.45 -43.12
CA GLU A 441 -34.00 1.59 -41.96
C GLU A 441 -34.58 0.17 -42.15
N LEU A 442 -35.81 0.05 -42.63
CA LEU A 442 -36.41 -1.24 -42.97
C LEU A 442 -35.67 -1.94 -44.13
N VAL A 443 -35.20 -1.19 -45.11
CA VAL A 443 -34.39 -1.73 -46.21
C VAL A 443 -33.03 -2.22 -45.66
N ALA A 444 -32.38 -1.48 -44.79
CA ALA A 444 -31.15 -1.90 -44.15
C ALA A 444 -31.34 -3.18 -43.32
N LEU A 445 -32.45 -3.27 -42.57
CA LEU A 445 -32.80 -4.45 -41.78
C LEU A 445 -33.10 -5.66 -42.68
N ALA A 446 -33.81 -5.46 -43.77
CA ALA A 446 -34.09 -6.51 -44.76
C ALA A 446 -32.78 -7.03 -45.39
N VAL A 447 -31.81 -6.15 -45.70
CA VAL A 447 -30.48 -6.55 -46.19
C VAL A 447 -29.73 -7.37 -45.15
N LYS A 448 -29.75 -6.95 -43.88
CA LYS A 448 -29.10 -7.66 -42.77
C LYS A 448 -29.61 -9.09 -42.61
N HIS A 449 -30.89 -9.31 -42.89
CA HIS A 449 -31.53 -10.64 -42.80
C HIS A 449 -31.65 -11.34 -44.17
N GLU A 450 -30.89 -10.91 -45.19
CA GLU A 450 -30.85 -11.49 -46.54
C GLU A 450 -32.21 -11.52 -47.25
N LEU A 451 -33.10 -10.58 -46.89
CA LEU A 451 -34.44 -10.47 -47.44
C LEU A 451 -34.48 -9.54 -48.65
N LYS A 452 -35.51 -9.71 -49.50
CA LYS A 452 -35.74 -8.84 -50.64
C LYS A 452 -35.98 -7.38 -50.20
N LYS A 453 -35.09 -6.46 -50.62
CA LYS A 453 -35.06 -5.04 -50.22
C LYS A 453 -36.04 -4.11 -50.91
N THR A 454 -36.78 -4.62 -51.91
CA THR A 454 -37.74 -3.83 -52.72
C THR A 454 -39.17 -4.07 -52.27
N GLY A 455 -40.01 -3.03 -52.28
CA GLY A 455 -41.44 -3.09 -51.91
C GLY A 455 -41.95 -1.82 -51.26
N LYS A 456 -43.25 -1.77 -50.98
CA LYS A 456 -43.84 -0.72 -50.13
C LYS A 456 -43.45 -0.92 -48.67
N LYS A 457 -43.55 0.13 -47.86
CA LYS A 457 -43.19 0.07 -46.43
C LYS A 457 -43.90 -1.07 -45.69
N ALA A 458 -45.21 -1.23 -45.93
CA ALA A 458 -46.00 -2.30 -45.33
C ALA A 458 -45.53 -3.70 -45.74
N GLU A 459 -45.19 -3.91 -47.03
CA GLU A 459 -44.67 -5.18 -47.54
C GLU A 459 -43.26 -5.53 -46.95
N LEU A 460 -42.45 -4.53 -46.68
CA LEU A 460 -41.15 -4.72 -46.00
C LEU A 460 -41.36 -5.11 -44.54
N VAL A 461 -42.25 -4.44 -43.83
CA VAL A 461 -42.59 -4.77 -42.43
C VAL A 461 -43.14 -6.21 -42.34
N GLU A 462 -44.09 -6.59 -43.18
CA GLU A 462 -44.66 -7.94 -43.18
C GLU A 462 -43.61 -9.02 -43.50
N ARG A 463 -42.71 -8.75 -44.46
CA ARG A 463 -41.65 -9.67 -44.85
C ARG A 463 -40.58 -9.82 -43.74
N ILE A 464 -40.24 -8.73 -43.08
CA ILE A 464 -39.29 -8.73 -41.94
C ILE A 464 -39.93 -9.48 -40.77
N LEU A 465 -41.18 -9.19 -40.42
CA LEU A 465 -41.93 -9.91 -39.38
C LEU A 465 -42.02 -11.41 -39.62
N ALA A 466 -42.29 -11.82 -40.88
CA ALA A 466 -42.36 -13.24 -41.23
C ALA A 466 -41.02 -13.98 -41.18
N ALA A 467 -39.91 -13.27 -41.31
CA ALA A 467 -38.56 -13.82 -41.33
C ALA A 467 -37.84 -13.73 -39.99
N LEU A 468 -38.23 -12.83 -39.09
CA LEU A 468 -37.69 -12.72 -37.76
C LEU A 468 -38.31 -13.80 -36.85
N PRO A 469 -37.50 -14.40 -35.94
CA PRO A 469 -38.08 -15.26 -34.93
C PRO A 469 -39.11 -14.48 -34.10
N PRO A 470 -40.15 -15.14 -33.60
CA PRO A 470 -41.13 -14.47 -32.75
C PRO A 470 -40.41 -13.80 -31.57
N ALA A 471 -40.89 -12.61 -31.20
CA ALA A 471 -40.33 -11.90 -30.07
C ALA A 471 -40.32 -12.81 -28.82
N PRO A 472 -39.19 -12.90 -28.08
CA PRO A 472 -39.12 -13.74 -26.90
C PRO A 472 -40.20 -13.28 -25.91
N LYS A 473 -40.85 -14.24 -25.26
CA LYS A 473 -41.87 -13.94 -24.25
C LYS A 473 -41.25 -13.22 -23.08
N THR A 474 -41.96 -12.22 -22.57
CA THR A 474 -41.57 -11.50 -21.36
C THR A 474 -42.21 -12.20 -20.15
N PHE A 475 -41.45 -12.38 -19.08
CA PHE A 475 -41.98 -12.89 -17.81
C PHE A 475 -42.85 -11.84 -17.12
N ASP A 476 -43.88 -12.31 -16.42
CA ASP A 476 -44.63 -11.46 -15.51
C ASP A 476 -43.74 -10.96 -14.40
N LEU A 477 -43.96 -9.71 -13.98
CA LEU A 477 -43.21 -9.15 -12.84
C LEU A 477 -43.54 -9.93 -11.55
N PRO A 478 -42.53 -10.29 -10.73
CA PRO A 478 -42.77 -10.99 -9.49
C PRO A 478 -43.57 -10.13 -8.51
N ASP A 479 -44.38 -10.77 -7.68
CA ASP A 479 -45.04 -10.09 -6.58
C ASP A 479 -44.05 -9.80 -5.43
N ASP A 480 -44.47 -8.96 -4.49
CA ASP A 480 -43.61 -8.52 -3.38
C ASP A 480 -43.22 -9.69 -2.48
N GLU A 481 -44.12 -10.67 -2.29
CA GLU A 481 -43.87 -11.85 -1.46
C GLU A 481 -42.76 -12.72 -2.06
N THR A 482 -42.79 -12.93 -3.37
CA THR A 482 -41.74 -13.66 -4.13
C THR A 482 -40.39 -12.95 -3.99
N ILE A 483 -40.34 -11.62 -4.12
CA ILE A 483 -39.10 -10.85 -3.96
C ILE A 483 -38.56 -11.01 -2.55
N ILE A 484 -39.40 -10.89 -1.53
CA ILE A 484 -39.00 -11.04 -0.12
C ILE A 484 -38.45 -12.44 0.15
N GLN A 485 -39.14 -13.49 -0.30
CA GLN A 485 -38.70 -14.87 -0.12
C GLN A 485 -37.36 -15.16 -0.81
N VAL A 486 -37.19 -14.71 -2.05
CA VAL A 486 -35.94 -14.90 -2.79
C VAL A 486 -34.77 -14.22 -2.06
N ILE A 487 -34.96 -13.00 -1.60
CA ILE A 487 -33.91 -12.27 -0.87
C ILE A 487 -33.57 -12.95 0.47
N GLN A 488 -34.56 -13.36 1.24
CA GLN A 488 -34.32 -14.09 2.49
C GLN A 488 -33.61 -15.42 2.27
N ASN A 489 -33.88 -16.11 1.16
CA ASN A 489 -33.22 -17.36 0.80
C ASN A 489 -31.76 -17.17 0.36
N LEU A 490 -31.25 -15.94 0.21
CA LEU A 490 -29.83 -15.68 -0.02
C LEU A 490 -28.96 -15.90 1.22
N ASN A 491 -29.54 -16.08 2.40
CA ASN A 491 -28.79 -16.38 3.63
C ASN A 491 -27.97 -17.66 3.46
N GLY A 492 -26.63 -17.53 3.62
CA GLY A 492 -25.68 -18.64 3.49
C GLY A 492 -25.40 -19.06 2.03
N VAL A 493 -25.93 -18.39 1.03
CA VAL A 493 -25.74 -18.75 -0.38
C VAL A 493 -24.32 -18.45 -0.83
N LYS A 494 -23.73 -19.43 -1.55
CA LYS A 494 -22.44 -19.30 -2.21
C LYS A 494 -22.64 -18.85 -3.65
N LEU A 495 -22.06 -17.71 -3.98
CA LEU A 495 -22.06 -17.12 -5.30
C LEU A 495 -20.82 -17.56 -6.09
N ALA A 496 -20.97 -17.91 -7.36
CA ALA A 496 -19.87 -18.02 -8.31
C ALA A 496 -19.81 -16.69 -9.10
N GLN A 497 -18.79 -15.89 -8.83
CA GLN A 497 -18.63 -14.57 -9.45
C GLN A 497 -17.38 -14.56 -10.34
N ARG A 498 -17.58 -14.53 -11.66
CA ARG A 498 -16.53 -14.23 -12.61
C ARG A 498 -16.16 -12.75 -12.52
N THR A 499 -14.91 -12.41 -12.81
CA THR A 499 -14.47 -11.00 -12.81
C THR A 499 -15.48 -10.15 -13.59
N PRO A 500 -16.10 -9.12 -12.98
CA PRO A 500 -17.12 -8.31 -13.64
C PRO A 500 -16.65 -7.65 -14.92
N GLU A 501 -17.54 -7.50 -15.90
CA GLU A 501 -17.22 -6.88 -17.18
C GLU A 501 -16.62 -5.49 -17.02
N ARG A 502 -17.21 -4.65 -16.15
CA ARG A 502 -16.72 -3.29 -15.84
C ARG A 502 -15.27 -3.20 -15.33
N VAL A 503 -14.68 -4.30 -14.86
CA VAL A 503 -13.30 -4.36 -14.35
C VAL A 503 -12.45 -5.41 -15.07
N ALA A 504 -12.97 -6.09 -16.08
CA ALA A 504 -12.28 -7.15 -16.83
C ALA A 504 -11.01 -6.64 -17.53
N HIS A 505 -11.01 -5.39 -17.98
CA HIS A 505 -9.87 -4.74 -18.63
C HIS A 505 -8.64 -4.58 -17.72
N ARG A 506 -8.82 -4.63 -16.40
CA ARG A 506 -7.75 -4.38 -15.40
C ARG A 506 -7.47 -5.54 -14.46
N ARG A 507 -8.30 -6.58 -14.44
CA ARG A 507 -8.17 -7.73 -13.55
C ARG A 507 -8.13 -9.02 -14.34
N ALA A 508 -7.43 -10.03 -13.81
CA ALA A 508 -7.46 -11.36 -14.38
C ALA A 508 -8.91 -11.90 -14.37
N ASP A 509 -9.33 -12.52 -15.47
CA ASP A 509 -10.65 -13.12 -15.61
C ASP A 509 -10.69 -14.45 -14.84
N LEU A 510 -11.18 -14.40 -13.62
CA LEU A 510 -11.22 -15.51 -12.67
C LEU A 510 -12.62 -15.62 -12.06
N ILE A 511 -13.02 -16.85 -11.75
CA ILE A 511 -14.22 -17.11 -10.98
C ILE A 511 -13.84 -17.21 -9.51
N ARG A 512 -14.55 -16.45 -8.68
CA ARG A 512 -14.37 -16.43 -7.21
C ARG A 512 -15.64 -16.88 -6.55
N ARG A 513 -15.55 -17.82 -5.63
CA ARG A 513 -16.69 -18.16 -4.76
C ARG A 513 -16.76 -17.15 -3.63
N ARG A 514 -17.94 -16.62 -3.38
CA ARG A 514 -18.23 -15.66 -2.32
C ARG A 514 -19.51 -16.04 -1.62
N THR A 515 -19.57 -15.78 -0.33
CA THR A 515 -20.72 -16.13 0.51
C THR A 515 -21.50 -14.87 0.88
N VAL A 516 -22.82 -14.92 0.71
CA VAL A 516 -23.75 -13.99 1.36
C VAL A 516 -24.05 -14.58 2.72
N TYR A 517 -23.55 -13.97 3.79
CA TYR A 517 -23.74 -14.49 5.15
C TYR A 517 -25.14 -14.20 5.68
N GLU A 518 -25.61 -12.98 5.44
CA GLU A 518 -26.92 -12.52 5.87
C GLU A 518 -27.59 -11.66 4.81
N ALA A 519 -28.88 -11.86 4.62
CA ALA A 519 -29.75 -11.02 3.81
C ALA A 519 -30.95 -10.62 4.69
N HIS A 520 -31.08 -9.33 4.95
CA HIS A 520 -32.21 -8.82 5.71
C HIS A 520 -33.46 -8.71 4.85
N PRO A 521 -34.68 -8.75 5.47
CA PRO A 521 -35.91 -8.52 4.74
C PRO A 521 -35.84 -7.18 3.99
N PRO A 522 -36.18 -7.16 2.68
CA PRO A 522 -36.13 -5.94 1.90
C PRO A 522 -37.31 -5.01 2.22
N THR A 523 -37.12 -3.73 1.95
CA THR A 523 -38.19 -2.74 1.83
C THR A 523 -38.54 -2.57 0.35
N ILE A 524 -39.83 -2.61 0.01
CA ILE A 524 -40.31 -2.47 -1.37
C ILE A 524 -41.17 -1.22 -1.44
N GLU A 525 -40.86 -0.33 -2.37
CA GLU A 525 -41.59 0.90 -2.64
C GLU A 525 -41.95 0.97 -4.12
N ILE A 526 -43.03 1.67 -4.44
CA ILE A 526 -43.40 1.97 -5.82
C ILE A 526 -42.96 3.40 -6.11
N ALA A 527 -42.06 3.56 -7.08
CA ALA A 527 -41.57 4.87 -7.50
C ALA A 527 -42.67 5.66 -8.22
N GLU A 528 -42.45 6.97 -8.43
CA GLU A 528 -43.42 7.87 -9.09
C GLU A 528 -43.83 7.41 -10.51
N ASP A 529 -42.94 6.70 -11.20
CA ASP A 529 -43.18 6.12 -12.54
C ASP A 529 -43.86 4.75 -12.50
N GLY A 530 -44.25 4.26 -11.32
CA GLY A 530 -44.93 2.97 -11.13
C GLY A 530 -44.00 1.76 -11.09
N VAL A 531 -42.68 1.94 -11.18
CA VAL A 531 -41.71 0.85 -11.12
C VAL A 531 -41.41 0.51 -9.64
N ARG A 532 -41.31 -0.79 -9.34
CA ARG A 532 -40.89 -1.24 -7.98
C ARG A 532 -39.42 -0.95 -7.73
N GLU A 533 -39.15 -0.31 -6.62
CA GLU A 533 -37.81 -0.15 -6.05
C GLU A 533 -37.66 -1.00 -4.80
N VAL A 534 -36.60 -1.76 -4.73
CA VAL A 534 -36.28 -2.69 -3.65
C VAL A 534 -35.00 -2.22 -2.98
N GLU A 535 -35.07 -2.05 -1.66
CA GLU A 535 -33.90 -1.76 -0.82
C GLU A 535 -33.60 -2.96 0.08
N VAL A 536 -32.37 -3.47 0.03
CA VAL A 536 -31.95 -4.63 0.80
C VAL A 536 -30.59 -4.40 1.45
N THR A 537 -30.42 -4.95 2.66
CA THR A 537 -29.10 -5.02 3.33
C THR A 537 -28.59 -6.45 3.29
N LEU A 538 -27.35 -6.59 2.77
CA LEU A 538 -26.64 -7.86 2.64
C LEU A 538 -25.31 -7.80 3.40
N ARG A 539 -25.00 -8.82 4.22
CA ARG A 539 -23.67 -9.04 4.78
C ARG A 539 -22.94 -10.10 3.96
N CYS A 540 -21.81 -9.72 3.38
CA CYS A 540 -21.10 -10.54 2.41
C CYS A 540 -19.63 -10.75 2.79
N GLU A 541 -19.08 -11.84 2.27
CA GLU A 541 -17.65 -12.15 2.33
C GLU A 541 -16.81 -11.05 1.66
N SER A 542 -15.58 -10.87 2.15
CA SER A 542 -14.64 -9.90 1.58
C SER A 542 -14.41 -10.14 0.08
N GLY A 543 -14.51 -9.07 -0.71
CA GLY A 543 -14.31 -9.13 -2.17
C GLY A 543 -15.50 -9.61 -2.97
N THR A 544 -16.71 -9.65 -2.39
CA THR A 544 -17.97 -9.86 -3.11
C THR A 544 -18.29 -8.64 -3.97
N TYR A 545 -18.69 -8.90 -5.22
CA TYR A 545 -19.20 -7.89 -6.15
C TYR A 545 -20.71 -7.76 -5.96
N VAL A 546 -21.14 -6.82 -5.13
CA VAL A 546 -22.53 -6.73 -4.67
C VAL A 546 -23.48 -6.23 -5.76
N LYS A 547 -23.06 -5.28 -6.60
CA LYS A 547 -23.87 -4.84 -7.75
C LYS A 547 -24.19 -6.04 -8.66
N GLU A 548 -23.18 -6.85 -8.94
CA GLU A 548 -23.28 -8.05 -9.76
C GLU A 548 -24.11 -9.16 -9.09
N THR A 549 -24.13 -9.24 -7.77
CA THR A 549 -25.05 -10.13 -7.03
C THR A 549 -26.51 -9.77 -7.30
N VAL A 550 -26.81 -8.50 -7.54
CA VAL A 550 -28.17 -8.03 -7.86
C VAL A 550 -28.50 -8.30 -9.32
N HIS A 551 -27.75 -7.74 -10.28
CA HIS A 551 -28.12 -7.77 -11.70
C HIS A 551 -27.54 -8.96 -12.50
N GLY A 552 -26.61 -9.74 -11.94
CA GLY A 552 -26.07 -10.95 -12.55
C GLY A 552 -24.98 -10.77 -13.59
N ASP A 553 -24.71 -9.54 -14.06
CA ASP A 553 -23.63 -9.21 -15.02
C ASP A 553 -23.60 -10.16 -16.22
N SER A 554 -24.74 -10.26 -16.94
CA SER A 554 -24.90 -11.15 -18.10
C SER A 554 -24.51 -12.62 -17.81
N GLY A 555 -24.86 -13.14 -16.62
CA GLY A 555 -24.57 -14.51 -16.20
C GLY A 555 -23.18 -14.73 -15.60
N ARG A 556 -22.36 -13.68 -15.45
CA ARG A 556 -21.03 -13.76 -14.81
C ARG A 556 -21.11 -13.95 -13.30
N THR A 557 -22.27 -13.66 -12.68
CA THR A 557 -22.55 -13.94 -11.26
C THR A 557 -23.75 -14.86 -11.12
N GLN A 558 -23.58 -16.01 -10.49
CA GLN A 558 -24.62 -17.01 -10.28
C GLN A 558 -24.60 -17.61 -8.87
N PRO A 559 -25.78 -17.75 -8.22
CA PRO A 559 -27.04 -17.11 -8.62
C PRO A 559 -26.99 -15.59 -8.44
N SER A 560 -27.88 -14.86 -9.10
CA SER A 560 -28.13 -13.43 -8.88
C SER A 560 -29.59 -13.20 -8.50
N ILE A 561 -29.90 -12.06 -7.85
CA ILE A 561 -31.30 -11.72 -7.53
C ILE A 561 -32.12 -11.70 -8.81
N ALA A 562 -31.64 -11.04 -9.88
CA ALA A 562 -32.30 -10.96 -11.15
C ALA A 562 -32.63 -12.33 -11.74
N SER A 563 -31.73 -13.31 -11.69
CA SER A 563 -31.95 -14.67 -12.17
C SER A 563 -33.01 -15.42 -11.34
N LEU A 564 -33.03 -15.18 -10.02
CA LEU A 564 -33.93 -15.86 -9.10
C LEU A 564 -35.37 -15.36 -9.20
N ILE A 565 -35.55 -14.04 -9.38
CA ILE A 565 -36.89 -13.42 -9.51
C ILE A 565 -37.38 -13.33 -10.96
N LYS A 566 -36.56 -13.73 -11.95
CA LYS A 566 -36.83 -13.63 -13.39
C LYS A 566 -37.23 -12.21 -13.86
N ALA A 567 -36.55 -11.21 -13.32
CA ALA A 567 -36.74 -9.81 -13.62
C ALA A 567 -35.39 -9.08 -13.72
N LYS A 568 -35.30 -8.03 -14.53
CA LYS A 568 -34.14 -7.16 -14.56
C LYS A 568 -34.04 -6.41 -13.24
N CYS A 569 -32.84 -6.32 -12.71
CA CYS A 569 -32.54 -5.57 -11.50
C CYS A 569 -31.52 -4.46 -11.81
N ASN A 570 -31.99 -3.24 -11.95
CA ASN A 570 -31.16 -2.08 -12.26
C ASN A 570 -30.76 -1.36 -10.96
N VAL A 571 -29.48 -1.41 -10.62
CA VAL A 571 -28.99 -0.79 -9.38
C VAL A 571 -29.09 0.72 -9.45
N VAL A 572 -29.80 1.33 -8.50
CA VAL A 572 -29.95 2.77 -8.35
C VAL A 572 -28.78 3.33 -7.54
N TRP A 573 -28.50 2.75 -6.37
CA TRP A 573 -27.36 3.09 -5.55
C TRP A 573 -26.93 1.93 -4.65
N LEU A 574 -25.71 2.01 -4.18
CA LEU A 574 -25.08 1.08 -3.24
C LEU A 574 -24.34 1.87 -2.18
N ASP A 575 -24.46 1.46 -0.93
CA ASP A 575 -23.68 1.98 0.20
C ASP A 575 -23.04 0.83 0.97
N VAL A 576 -21.83 1.06 1.47
CA VAL A 576 -21.22 0.20 2.47
C VAL A 576 -21.82 0.57 3.82
N GLY A 577 -22.67 -0.30 4.35
CA GLY A 577 -23.35 -0.10 5.64
C GLY A 577 -22.39 -0.26 6.81
N ASP A 578 -21.54 -1.30 6.80
CA ASP A 578 -20.50 -1.49 7.81
C ASP A 578 -19.33 -2.36 7.29
N ILE A 579 -18.19 -2.26 7.95
CA ILE A 579 -17.00 -3.09 7.72
C ILE A 579 -16.68 -3.80 9.03
N HIS A 580 -16.89 -5.12 9.05
CA HIS A 580 -16.71 -5.98 10.22
C HIS A 580 -15.24 -6.37 10.36
N ALA A 581 -14.45 -5.41 10.88
CA ALA A 581 -13.05 -5.59 11.23
C ALA A 581 -12.85 -5.04 12.64
N ASP A 582 -12.14 -5.80 13.45
CA ASP A 582 -11.76 -5.42 14.81
C ASP A 582 -10.49 -4.58 14.81
#